data_026e19f2fd8d447c456d9474e8290220
#
_entry.id   026e19f2fd8d447c456d9474e8290220
#
_cell.length_a   1.000
_cell.length_b   1.000
_cell.length_c   1.000
_cell.angle_alpha   90.00
_cell.angle_beta   90.00
_cell.angle_gamma   90.00
#
_symmetry.space_group_name_H-M   'P 1'
#
loop_
_entity.id
_entity.type
_entity.pdbx_description
1 polymer ?
#
loop_
_entity_poly.entity_id
_entity_poly.type
_entity_poly.pdbx_seq_one_letter_code
_entity_poly.pdbx_strand_id
1 'polypeptide(L)'
;CRLYPKILYFIILLSVSFSQNFAVIKVATVPAKALYLTQPVGDDSRLFILNQKGLIHIIKNGETLSKPFLDISDRVHGSLTPGSEEGLLGLAFHPDYFTNGFFYVNYVNKNDTSIVSRFSVTDDPEIADEESEKVLLELAQPFGNHNGGHLVFNSNDGMLYIGFGDGGKWGDPYNNAQNQNTLLGTILRIDVDKGDPYSIPSDNPFVSKKNKKAEIWCY
;
A
#
# COMPACT_ATOMS: atom_id res chain seq x y z
N CYS A 1 -53.71 -25.56 53.88
CA CYS A 1 -52.99 -24.78 52.87
C CYS A 1 -51.58 -24.46 53.40
N ARG A 2 -50.53 -25.18 52.91
CA ARG A 2 -49.15 -24.91 53.30
C ARG A 2 -48.55 -23.92 52.34
N LEU A 3 -48.20 -22.72 52.80
CA LEU A 3 -47.46 -21.70 52.07
C LEU A 3 -45.99 -22.07 52.11
N TYR A 4 -45.41 -22.41 50.94
CA TYR A 4 -43.95 -22.53 50.77
C TYR A 4 -43.36 -21.13 50.55
N PRO A 5 -42.30 -20.72 51.25
CA PRO A 5 -41.63 -19.47 51.00
C PRO A 5 -40.90 -19.55 49.67
N LYS A 6 -41.22 -18.64 48.78
CA LYS A 6 -40.42 -18.43 47.54
C LYS A 6 -39.08 -17.79 47.93
N ILE A 7 -38.02 -18.56 47.87
CA ILE A 7 -36.64 -18.05 48.03
C ILE A 7 -36.28 -17.39 46.70
N LEU A 8 -36.14 -16.07 46.71
CA LEU A 8 -35.67 -15.28 45.59
C LEU A 8 -34.15 -15.28 45.62
N TYR A 9 -33.54 -16.01 44.69
CA TYR A 9 -32.08 -15.97 44.54
C TYR A 9 -31.70 -14.69 43.74
N PHE A 10 -31.06 -13.75 44.41
CA PHE A 10 -30.41 -12.62 43.79
C PHE A 10 -29.02 -13.09 43.26
N ILE A 11 -28.89 -13.28 41.96
CA ILE A 11 -27.61 -13.47 41.33
C ILE A 11 -26.96 -12.09 41.13
N ILE A 12 -26.00 -11.72 41.95
CA ILE A 12 -25.18 -10.53 41.76
C ILE A 12 -24.11 -10.91 40.71
N LEU A 13 -24.30 -10.48 39.47
CA LEU A 13 -23.26 -10.50 38.46
C LEU A 13 -22.26 -9.38 38.78
N LEU A 14 -21.12 -9.73 39.40
CA LEU A 14 -19.98 -8.85 39.47
C LEU A 14 -19.34 -8.78 38.08
N SER A 15 -19.60 -7.70 37.34
CA SER A 15 -18.83 -7.37 36.14
C SER A 15 -17.46 -6.82 36.58
N VAL A 16 -16.42 -7.61 36.43
CA VAL A 16 -15.04 -7.13 36.57
C VAL A 16 -14.68 -6.41 35.29
N SER A 17 -14.72 -5.08 35.29
CA SER A 17 -14.21 -4.25 34.20
C SER A 17 -12.70 -4.19 34.33
N PHE A 18 -11.98 -4.84 33.40
CA PHE A 18 -10.55 -4.60 33.23
C PHE A 18 -10.40 -3.27 32.48
N SER A 19 -9.94 -2.24 33.17
CA SER A 19 -9.48 -1.02 32.51
C SER A 19 -8.15 -1.34 31.81
N GLN A 20 -8.16 -1.37 30.48
CA GLN A 20 -6.91 -1.38 29.73
C GLN A 20 -6.39 0.06 29.64
N ASN A 21 -5.23 0.30 30.22
CA ASN A 21 -4.56 1.59 30.08
C ASN A 21 -3.86 1.63 28.72
N PHE A 22 -4.34 2.46 27.81
CA PHE A 22 -3.67 2.76 26.55
C PHE A 22 -2.73 3.93 26.75
N ALA A 23 -1.53 3.80 26.23
CA ALA A 23 -0.55 4.88 26.19
C ALA A 23 -0.12 5.11 24.73
N VAL A 24 0.02 6.37 24.36
CA VAL A 24 0.63 6.76 23.09
C VAL A 24 2.08 7.11 23.37
N ILE A 25 2.99 6.43 22.69
CA ILE A 25 4.43 6.70 22.79
C ILE A 25 4.93 7.26 21.47
N LYS A 26 5.84 8.22 21.52
CA LYS A 26 6.54 8.73 20.34
C LYS A 26 7.57 7.69 19.90
N VAL A 27 7.46 7.20 18.67
CA VAL A 27 8.41 6.22 18.09
C VAL A 27 9.61 6.95 17.46
N ALA A 28 9.36 7.95 16.62
CA ALA A 28 10.41 8.74 15.97
C ALA A 28 9.87 10.11 15.51
N THR A 29 10.76 10.94 14.98
CA THR A 29 10.40 12.13 14.21
C THR A 29 10.67 11.84 12.73
N VAL A 30 9.68 12.03 11.87
CA VAL A 30 9.79 11.75 10.44
C VAL A 30 9.71 13.05 9.63
N PRO A 31 10.28 13.09 8.41
CA PRO A 31 10.14 14.24 7.52
C PRO A 31 8.67 14.57 7.22
N ALA A 32 8.41 15.85 6.92
CA ALA A 32 7.08 16.29 6.49
C ALA A 32 6.61 15.52 5.23
N LYS A 33 5.29 15.34 5.07
CA LYS A 33 4.70 14.58 3.98
C LYS A 33 4.92 13.06 4.04
N ALA A 34 5.12 12.50 5.23
CA ALA A 34 5.04 11.07 5.43
C ALA A 34 3.60 10.58 5.17
N LEU A 35 3.44 9.58 4.30
CA LEU A 35 2.13 9.05 3.88
C LEU A 35 1.86 7.64 4.40
N TYR A 36 2.89 6.82 4.48
CA TYR A 36 2.73 5.40 4.74
C TYR A 36 3.90 4.86 5.56
N LEU A 37 3.61 3.85 6.38
CA LEU A 37 4.59 3.14 7.19
C LEU A 37 4.40 1.64 6.96
N THR A 38 5.49 0.94 6.70
CA THR A 38 5.49 -0.52 6.53
C THR A 38 6.86 -1.10 6.89
N GLN A 39 6.96 -2.42 6.89
CA GLN A 39 8.21 -3.17 7.08
C GLN A 39 8.13 -4.51 6.34
N PRO A 40 9.27 -5.11 5.95
CA PRO A 40 9.31 -6.48 5.46
C PRO A 40 8.76 -7.45 6.51
N VAL A 41 8.11 -8.51 6.06
CA VAL A 41 7.63 -9.56 6.97
C VAL A 41 8.82 -10.17 7.70
N GLY A 42 8.79 -10.13 9.04
CA GLY A 42 9.87 -10.63 9.89
C GLY A 42 11.00 -9.64 10.17
N ASP A 43 10.89 -8.37 9.74
CA ASP A 43 11.83 -7.32 10.14
C ASP A 43 11.31 -6.57 11.38
N ASP A 44 11.79 -6.95 12.55
CA ASP A 44 11.41 -6.29 13.81
C ASP A 44 12.32 -5.11 14.17
N SER A 45 13.30 -4.79 13.32
CA SER A 45 14.36 -3.81 13.62
C SER A 45 14.21 -2.48 12.89
N ARG A 46 13.48 -2.46 11.77
CA ARG A 46 13.34 -1.28 10.91
C ARG A 46 11.89 -1.01 10.56
N LEU A 47 11.52 0.28 10.51
CA LEU A 47 10.28 0.75 9.95
C LEU A 47 10.60 1.62 8.73
N PHE A 48 9.88 1.43 7.64
CA PHE A 48 10.09 2.18 6.41
C PHE A 48 8.97 3.21 6.25
N ILE A 49 9.36 4.47 6.14
CA ILE A 49 8.44 5.62 6.00
C ILE A 49 8.52 6.15 4.58
N LEU A 50 7.40 6.10 3.92
CA LEU A 50 7.22 6.63 2.58
C LEU A 50 6.88 8.11 2.65
N ASN A 51 7.64 8.92 1.92
CA ASN A 51 7.43 10.37 1.79
C ASN A 51 6.91 10.70 0.40
N GLN A 52 5.86 11.51 0.32
CA GLN A 52 5.19 11.88 -0.93
C GLN A 52 6.15 12.42 -2.01
N LYS A 53 7.28 13.01 -1.60
CA LYS A 53 8.25 13.61 -2.50
C LYS A 53 9.19 12.63 -3.21
N GLY A 54 8.98 11.31 -3.08
CA GLY A 54 9.81 10.32 -3.72
C GLY A 54 10.91 9.72 -2.85
N LEU A 55 10.82 9.87 -1.53
CA LEU A 55 11.80 9.35 -0.59
C LEU A 55 11.20 8.23 0.26
N ILE A 56 12.00 7.22 0.55
CA ILE A 56 11.70 6.22 1.58
C ILE A 56 12.78 6.34 2.66
N HIS A 57 12.37 6.55 3.89
CA HIS A 57 13.27 6.64 5.04
C HIS A 57 13.16 5.39 5.92
N ILE A 58 14.25 5.04 6.60
CA ILE A 58 14.26 4.00 7.63
C ILE A 58 14.25 4.66 9.00
N ILE A 59 13.38 4.15 9.88
CA ILE A 59 13.47 4.35 11.32
C ILE A 59 14.10 3.10 11.92
N LYS A 60 15.18 3.29 12.68
CA LYS A 60 15.89 2.24 13.40
C LYS A 60 16.27 2.73 14.79
N ASN A 61 15.99 1.93 15.81
CA ASN A 61 16.25 2.29 17.23
C ASN A 61 15.61 3.63 17.66
N GLY A 62 14.43 3.97 17.12
CA GLY A 62 13.72 5.21 17.45
C GLY A 62 14.21 6.46 16.73
N GLU A 63 15.14 6.34 15.79
CA GLU A 63 15.69 7.45 15.02
C GLU A 63 15.52 7.23 13.52
N THR A 64 15.20 8.30 12.79
CA THR A 64 15.22 8.29 11.32
C THR A 64 16.65 8.36 10.83
N LEU A 65 17.06 7.41 10.00
CA LEU A 65 18.40 7.41 9.42
C LEU A 65 18.59 8.64 8.53
N SER A 66 19.82 9.17 8.52
CA SER A 66 20.16 10.41 7.80
C SER A 66 20.12 10.22 6.29
N LYS A 67 20.45 9.03 5.78
CA LYS A 67 20.38 8.68 4.37
C LYS A 67 19.04 7.97 4.10
N PRO A 68 18.29 8.38 3.07
CA PRO A 68 17.09 7.65 2.67
C PRO A 68 17.45 6.24 2.18
N PHE A 69 16.51 5.30 2.34
CA PHE A 69 16.58 3.96 1.77
C PHE A 69 16.48 4.00 0.24
N LEU A 70 15.54 4.81 -0.28
CA LEU A 70 15.35 5.07 -1.71
C LEU A 70 15.16 6.57 -1.91
N ASP A 71 15.76 7.14 -2.96
CA ASP A 71 15.50 8.50 -3.44
C ASP A 71 15.20 8.48 -4.95
N ILE A 72 13.93 8.62 -5.31
CA ILE A 72 13.44 8.77 -6.69
C ILE A 72 12.74 10.12 -6.87
N SER A 73 13.13 11.12 -6.09
CA SER A 73 12.53 12.46 -6.14
C SER A 73 12.69 13.16 -7.49
N ASP A 74 13.69 12.76 -8.27
CA ASP A 74 13.89 13.21 -9.64
C ASP A 74 12.88 12.65 -10.65
N ARG A 75 12.23 11.52 -10.37
CA ARG A 75 11.24 10.82 -11.21
C ARG A 75 9.80 11.18 -10.85
N VAL A 76 9.58 11.44 -9.57
CA VAL A 76 8.24 11.63 -9.00
C VAL A 76 7.68 13.03 -9.32
N HIS A 77 6.38 13.09 -9.64
CA HIS A 77 5.65 14.36 -9.72
C HIS A 77 5.54 14.97 -8.33
N GLY A 78 6.25 16.05 -8.11
CA GLY A 78 6.37 16.70 -6.81
C GLY A 78 5.44 17.89 -6.65
N SER A 79 4.17 17.81 -7.05
CA SER A 79 3.25 18.92 -6.82
C SER A 79 3.17 19.23 -5.33
N LEU A 80 3.55 20.46 -4.98
CA LEU A 80 3.40 21.00 -3.62
C LEU A 80 2.09 21.77 -3.47
N THR A 81 1.22 21.74 -4.48
CA THR A 81 -0.07 22.44 -4.40
C THR A 81 -0.94 21.77 -3.35
N PRO A 82 -1.65 22.55 -2.52
CA PRO A 82 -2.61 21.99 -1.59
C PRO A 82 -3.66 21.14 -2.34
N GLY A 83 -3.85 19.90 -1.89
CA GLY A 83 -4.83 18.98 -2.49
C GLY A 83 -4.30 18.12 -3.64
N SER A 84 -3.02 18.23 -4.05
CA SER A 84 -2.43 17.23 -4.94
C SER A 84 -2.24 15.91 -4.19
N GLU A 85 -2.66 14.82 -4.82
CA GLU A 85 -2.51 13.45 -4.32
C GLU A 85 -1.42 12.69 -5.09
N GLU A 86 -0.71 13.38 -5.97
CA GLU A 86 0.42 12.84 -6.72
C GLU A 86 1.65 12.67 -5.83
N GLY A 87 2.60 11.90 -6.29
CA GLY A 87 3.83 11.65 -5.56
C GLY A 87 4.17 10.18 -5.47
N LEU A 88 5.02 9.82 -4.52
CA LEU A 88 5.28 8.44 -4.12
C LEU A 88 4.18 8.01 -3.14
N LEU A 89 3.36 7.02 -3.51
CA LEU A 89 2.08 6.75 -2.87
C LEU A 89 1.98 5.35 -2.24
N GLY A 90 2.75 4.38 -2.72
CA GLY A 90 2.69 3.00 -2.27
C GLY A 90 4.05 2.35 -2.11
N LEU A 91 4.16 1.46 -1.13
CA LEU A 91 5.33 0.62 -0.87
C LEU A 91 4.86 -0.74 -0.36
N ALA A 92 5.36 -1.81 -0.97
CA ALA A 92 5.19 -3.17 -0.48
C ALA A 92 6.49 -3.95 -0.66
N PHE A 93 6.91 -4.66 0.38
CA PHE A 93 8.04 -5.59 0.30
C PHE A 93 7.53 -6.93 -0.20
N HIS A 94 8.34 -7.57 -1.05
CA HIS A 94 8.07 -8.94 -1.50
C HIS A 94 7.97 -9.90 -0.28
N PRO A 95 7.10 -10.91 -0.28
CA PRO A 95 7.04 -11.89 0.81
C PRO A 95 8.40 -12.51 1.13
N ASP A 96 9.23 -12.78 0.10
CA ASP A 96 10.57 -13.32 0.23
C ASP A 96 11.68 -12.25 0.18
N TYR A 97 11.39 -11.02 0.64
CA TYR A 97 12.32 -9.88 0.58
C TYR A 97 13.72 -10.19 1.11
N PHE A 98 13.84 -10.92 2.19
CA PHE A 98 15.15 -11.30 2.76
C PHE A 98 15.97 -12.23 1.86
N THR A 99 15.33 -12.87 0.88
CA THR A 99 16.01 -13.77 -0.09
C THR A 99 16.29 -13.07 -1.40
N ASN A 100 15.31 -12.30 -1.91
CA ASN A 100 15.40 -11.71 -3.25
C ASN A 100 15.69 -10.21 -3.27
N GLY A 101 15.55 -9.52 -2.13
CA GLY A 101 15.79 -8.09 -2.02
C GLY A 101 14.75 -7.21 -2.70
N PHE A 102 13.63 -7.76 -3.19
CA PHE A 102 12.67 -7.02 -4.00
C PHE A 102 11.63 -6.28 -3.16
N PHE A 103 11.35 -5.06 -3.59
CA PHE A 103 10.22 -4.27 -3.09
C PHE A 103 9.57 -3.51 -4.24
N TYR A 104 8.34 -3.09 -4.03
CA TYR A 104 7.49 -2.49 -5.06
C TYR A 104 7.02 -1.14 -4.59
N VAL A 105 7.02 -0.18 -5.51
CA VAL A 105 6.51 1.16 -5.25
C VAL A 105 5.44 1.52 -6.27
N ASN A 106 4.51 2.39 -5.86
CA ASN A 106 3.65 3.13 -6.77
C ASN A 106 3.96 4.61 -6.62
N TYR A 107 4.15 5.29 -7.75
CA TYR A 107 4.33 6.73 -7.78
C TYR A 107 3.68 7.33 -9.03
N VAL A 108 3.32 8.61 -8.95
CA VAL A 108 2.94 9.40 -10.14
C VAL A 108 4.19 10.10 -10.64
N ASN A 109 4.53 9.89 -11.93
CA ASN A 109 5.70 10.51 -12.55
C ASN A 109 5.39 11.94 -13.04
N LYS A 110 6.40 12.64 -13.56
CA LYS A 110 6.28 14.02 -14.04
C LYS A 110 5.39 14.20 -15.29
N ASN A 111 4.92 13.09 -15.87
CA ASN A 111 3.99 13.08 -17.02
C ASN A 111 2.58 12.65 -16.60
N ASP A 112 2.21 12.86 -15.34
CA ASP A 112 0.89 12.51 -14.78
C ASP A 112 0.52 11.03 -15.03
N THR A 113 1.49 10.14 -14.89
CA THR A 113 1.29 8.69 -15.07
C THR A 113 1.64 7.96 -13.77
N SER A 114 0.71 7.17 -13.27
CA SER A 114 0.99 6.23 -12.17
C SER A 114 1.87 5.10 -12.68
N ILE A 115 2.98 4.90 -11.99
CA ILE A 115 3.96 3.87 -12.26
C ILE A 115 3.96 2.87 -11.11
N VAL A 116 3.83 1.60 -11.42
CA VAL A 116 4.12 0.52 -10.47
C VAL A 116 5.43 -0.12 -10.87
N SER A 117 6.44 -0.03 -10.02
CA SER A 117 7.78 -0.52 -10.30
C SER A 117 8.29 -1.44 -9.20
N ARG A 118 9.15 -2.40 -9.58
CA ARG A 118 9.99 -3.17 -8.69
C ARG A 118 11.37 -2.57 -8.62
N PHE A 119 11.92 -2.49 -7.41
CA PHE A 119 13.31 -2.19 -7.13
C PHE A 119 13.95 -3.35 -6.36
N SER A 120 15.27 -3.31 -6.23
CA SER A 120 16.03 -4.21 -5.36
C SER A 120 16.86 -3.43 -4.34
N VAL A 121 17.13 -4.08 -3.21
CA VAL A 121 18.10 -3.57 -2.23
C VAL A 121 19.51 -3.87 -2.72
N THR A 122 20.49 -3.03 -2.34
CA THR A 122 21.92 -3.29 -2.56
C THR A 122 22.45 -4.33 -1.56
N ASP A 123 23.77 -4.59 -1.56
CA ASP A 123 24.41 -5.39 -0.52
C ASP A 123 24.29 -4.75 0.88
N ASP A 124 24.09 -3.44 0.95
CA ASP A 124 23.72 -2.74 2.17
C ASP A 124 22.18 -2.80 2.34
N PRO A 125 21.65 -3.49 3.34
CA PRO A 125 20.19 -3.65 3.53
C PRO A 125 19.46 -2.35 3.92
N GLU A 126 20.18 -1.26 4.12
CA GLU A 126 19.64 0.07 4.40
C GLU A 126 19.60 0.98 3.16
N ILE A 127 20.07 0.48 2.00
CA ILE A 127 20.17 1.25 0.75
C ILE A 127 19.58 0.45 -0.42
N ALA A 128 18.59 1.02 -1.07
CA ALA A 128 18.06 0.48 -2.32
C ALA A 128 18.94 0.87 -3.53
N ASP A 129 18.92 0.04 -4.56
CA ASP A 129 19.52 0.35 -5.84
C ASP A 129 18.53 1.12 -6.70
N GLU A 130 18.72 2.44 -6.81
CA GLU A 130 17.86 3.35 -7.57
C GLU A 130 17.81 3.04 -9.07
N GLU A 131 18.90 2.42 -9.61
CA GLU A 131 19.01 2.05 -11.01
C GLU A 131 18.40 0.66 -11.32
N SER A 132 17.99 -0.08 -10.29
CA SER A 132 17.38 -1.41 -10.45
C SER A 132 15.90 -1.35 -10.86
N GLU A 133 15.35 -0.17 -11.16
CA GLU A 133 13.93 0.00 -11.47
C GLU A 133 13.50 -0.90 -12.64
N LYS A 134 12.50 -1.71 -12.38
CA LYS A 134 11.76 -2.45 -13.40
C LYS A 134 10.30 -2.03 -13.35
N VAL A 135 9.87 -1.29 -14.36
CA VAL A 135 8.45 -0.89 -14.52
C VAL A 135 7.60 -2.10 -14.81
N LEU A 136 6.54 -2.28 -14.02
CA LEU A 136 5.55 -3.33 -14.18
C LEU A 136 4.29 -2.80 -14.91
N LEU A 137 3.82 -1.62 -14.50
CA LEU A 137 2.57 -1.06 -15.01
C LEU A 137 2.66 0.46 -15.10
N GLU A 138 2.11 1.00 -16.16
CA GLU A 138 1.93 2.43 -16.40
C GLU A 138 0.44 2.73 -16.61
N LEU A 139 -0.07 3.74 -15.92
CA LEU A 139 -1.48 4.14 -16.00
C LEU A 139 -1.59 5.66 -16.00
N ALA A 140 -1.95 6.24 -17.14
CA ALA A 140 -2.15 7.69 -17.25
C ALA A 140 -3.24 8.16 -16.29
N GLN A 141 -2.95 9.25 -15.57
CA GLN A 141 -3.88 9.88 -14.64
C GLN A 141 -4.53 11.09 -15.30
N PRO A 142 -5.86 11.13 -15.38
CA PRO A 142 -6.55 12.28 -15.99
C PRO A 142 -6.43 13.56 -15.16
N PHE A 143 -6.24 13.42 -13.84
CA PHE A 143 -6.18 14.55 -12.90
C PHE A 143 -5.19 14.25 -11.77
N GLY A 144 -4.74 15.30 -11.09
CA GLY A 144 -3.77 15.22 -9.99
C GLY A 144 -4.35 14.77 -8.64
N ASN A 145 -5.53 14.12 -8.64
CA ASN A 145 -6.17 13.56 -7.44
C ASN A 145 -6.87 12.25 -7.74
N HIS A 146 -7.29 11.52 -6.70
CA HIS A 146 -7.82 10.15 -6.76
C HIS A 146 -6.87 9.17 -7.47
N ASN A 147 -5.57 9.37 -7.32
CA ASN A 147 -4.57 8.53 -7.99
C ASN A 147 -4.46 7.14 -7.36
N GLY A 148 -4.83 7.00 -6.08
CA GLY A 148 -4.74 5.74 -5.36
C GLY A 148 -3.30 5.35 -5.04
N GLY A 149 -2.89 4.13 -5.36
CA GLY A 149 -1.51 3.69 -5.31
C GLY A 149 -1.15 2.78 -4.15
N HIS A 150 -2.09 2.37 -3.30
CA HIS A 150 -1.80 1.41 -2.25
C HIS A 150 -1.39 0.05 -2.84
N LEU A 151 -0.29 -0.51 -2.31
CA LEU A 151 0.26 -1.81 -2.68
C LEU A 151 0.24 -2.75 -1.48
N VAL A 152 -0.16 -4.01 -1.70
CA VAL A 152 -0.09 -5.03 -0.65
C VAL A 152 0.07 -6.43 -1.25
N PHE A 153 0.96 -7.24 -0.65
CA PHE A 153 0.99 -8.67 -0.90
C PHE A 153 0.00 -9.39 0.02
N ASN A 154 -0.85 -10.22 -0.56
CA ASN A 154 -1.74 -11.07 0.22
C ASN A 154 -0.98 -12.34 0.64
N SER A 155 -0.88 -12.57 1.93
CA SER A 155 -0.17 -13.72 2.51
C SER A 155 -0.80 -15.09 2.17
N ASN A 156 -2.06 -15.13 1.71
CA ASN A 156 -2.72 -16.38 1.38
C ASN A 156 -2.40 -16.87 -0.03
N ASP A 157 -2.11 -15.97 -0.98
CA ASP A 157 -1.90 -16.33 -2.38
C ASP A 157 -0.59 -15.78 -2.96
N GLY A 158 0.14 -14.93 -2.22
CA GLY A 158 1.41 -14.33 -2.65
C GLY A 158 1.29 -13.28 -3.75
N MET A 159 0.07 -12.94 -4.19
CA MET A 159 -0.14 -11.99 -5.28
C MET A 159 -0.01 -10.54 -4.80
N LEU A 160 0.41 -9.67 -5.70
CA LEU A 160 0.40 -8.22 -5.48
C LEU A 160 -0.96 -7.64 -5.84
N TYR A 161 -1.57 -6.95 -4.87
CA TYR A 161 -2.79 -6.20 -5.05
C TYR A 161 -2.46 -4.70 -5.13
N ILE A 162 -3.10 -4.00 -6.07
CA ILE A 162 -2.84 -2.60 -6.38
C ILE A 162 -4.17 -1.86 -6.43
N GLY A 163 -4.35 -0.84 -5.59
CA GLY A 163 -5.57 -0.03 -5.57
C GLY A 163 -5.40 1.27 -6.35
N PHE A 164 -6.23 1.50 -7.37
CA PHE A 164 -6.31 2.76 -8.11
C PHE A 164 -7.66 3.45 -7.89
N GLY A 165 -7.62 4.78 -7.77
CA GLY A 165 -8.82 5.61 -7.83
C GLY A 165 -9.33 5.79 -9.25
N ASP A 166 -10.44 6.51 -9.40
CA ASP A 166 -11.10 6.77 -10.69
C ASP A 166 -10.33 7.75 -11.61
N GLY A 167 -9.19 8.28 -11.13
CA GLY A 167 -8.36 9.24 -11.86
C GLY A 167 -8.75 10.69 -11.63
N GLY A 168 -9.69 10.96 -10.71
CA GLY A 168 -9.86 12.26 -10.11
C GLY A 168 -10.99 13.12 -10.64
N LYS A 169 -11.01 14.36 -10.16
CA LYS A 169 -12.05 15.37 -10.32
C LYS A 169 -13.39 14.95 -9.69
N TRP A 170 -14.26 15.92 -9.44
CA TRP A 170 -15.51 15.67 -8.76
C TRP A 170 -16.52 14.95 -9.66
N GLY A 171 -17.15 13.87 -9.12
CA GLY A 171 -18.23 13.16 -9.81
C GLY A 171 -17.79 12.23 -10.94
N ASP A 172 -16.53 11.81 -10.97
CA ASP A 172 -15.98 10.88 -11.97
C ASP A 172 -16.39 11.23 -13.41
N PRO A 173 -15.94 12.36 -13.95
CA PRO A 173 -16.45 12.90 -15.21
C PRO A 173 -16.18 12.00 -16.43
N TYR A 174 -15.27 11.05 -16.30
CA TYR A 174 -14.92 10.10 -17.36
C TYR A 174 -15.56 8.72 -17.18
N ASN A 175 -16.35 8.52 -16.11
CA ASN A 175 -16.99 7.25 -15.77
C ASN A 175 -15.97 6.09 -15.70
N ASN A 176 -14.85 6.33 -15.04
CA ASN A 176 -13.81 5.32 -14.83
C ASN A 176 -14.19 4.34 -13.72
N ALA A 177 -14.84 4.81 -12.64
CA ALA A 177 -15.36 3.95 -11.60
C ALA A 177 -16.39 2.95 -12.17
N GLN A 178 -16.36 1.72 -11.71
CA GLN A 178 -17.23 0.63 -12.19
C GLN A 178 -17.04 0.28 -13.70
N ASN A 179 -16.01 0.80 -14.36
CA ASN A 179 -15.72 0.55 -15.77
C ASN A 179 -14.60 -0.49 -15.91
N GLN A 180 -14.96 -1.72 -16.22
CA GLN A 180 -14.02 -2.84 -16.35
C GLN A 180 -13.12 -2.79 -17.59
N ASN A 181 -13.24 -1.75 -18.46
CA ASN A 181 -12.37 -1.56 -19.62
C ASN A 181 -11.16 -0.68 -19.31
N THR A 182 -11.09 -0.09 -18.13
CA THR A 182 -9.95 0.68 -17.60
C THR A 182 -9.43 0.04 -16.32
N LEU A 183 -8.19 0.37 -15.93
CA LEU A 183 -7.62 -0.01 -14.65
C LEU A 183 -7.91 1.03 -13.56
N LEU A 184 -8.43 2.22 -13.93
CA LEU A 184 -8.84 3.24 -12.98
C LEU A 184 -10.10 2.81 -12.22
N GLY A 185 -10.19 3.18 -10.93
CA GLY A 185 -11.33 2.87 -10.07
C GLY A 185 -11.44 1.39 -9.69
N THR A 186 -10.31 0.67 -9.65
CA THR A 186 -10.29 -0.79 -9.45
C THR A 186 -9.21 -1.22 -8.45
N ILE A 187 -9.33 -2.46 -7.99
CA ILE A 187 -8.23 -3.18 -7.35
C ILE A 187 -7.74 -4.23 -8.34
N LEU A 188 -6.45 -4.16 -8.67
CA LEU A 188 -5.79 -5.14 -9.53
C LEU A 188 -5.18 -6.26 -8.71
N ARG A 189 -4.98 -7.43 -9.32
CA ARG A 189 -4.26 -8.56 -8.75
C ARG A 189 -3.36 -9.17 -9.81
N ILE A 190 -2.05 -9.18 -9.55
CA ILE A 190 -1.01 -9.66 -10.47
C ILE A 190 -0.03 -10.61 -9.77
N ASP A 191 0.56 -11.52 -10.54
CA ASP A 191 1.63 -12.42 -10.12
C ASP A 191 2.96 -11.85 -10.60
N VAL A 192 3.77 -11.35 -9.69
CA VAL A 192 5.06 -10.69 -9.97
C VAL A 192 6.23 -11.67 -10.05
N ASP A 193 6.00 -12.93 -9.67
CA ASP A 193 6.98 -14.02 -9.72
C ASP A 193 6.98 -14.75 -11.06
N LYS A 194 5.99 -14.49 -11.90
CA LYS A 194 5.84 -15.13 -13.21
C LYS A 194 5.62 -14.12 -14.31
N GLY A 195 6.06 -14.47 -15.50
CA GLY A 195 5.92 -13.63 -16.69
C GLY A 195 6.97 -12.50 -16.73
N ASP A 196 6.81 -11.61 -17.71
CA ASP A 196 7.62 -10.41 -17.87
C ASP A 196 6.76 -9.29 -18.47
N PRO A 197 6.48 -8.21 -17.74
CA PRO A 197 6.98 -7.87 -16.40
C PRO A 197 6.22 -8.57 -15.24
N TYR A 198 5.04 -9.14 -15.47
CA TYR A 198 4.24 -9.93 -14.53
C TYR A 198 3.33 -10.91 -15.29
N SER A 199 2.62 -11.77 -14.61
CA SER A 199 1.55 -12.57 -15.19
C SER A 199 0.19 -12.29 -14.54
N ILE A 200 -0.87 -12.63 -15.26
CA ILE A 200 -2.25 -12.55 -14.76
C ILE A 200 -2.62 -13.89 -14.13
N PRO A 201 -3.01 -13.94 -12.84
CA PRO A 201 -3.51 -15.17 -12.23
C PRO A 201 -4.73 -15.72 -12.98
N SER A 202 -4.72 -17.01 -13.27
CA SER A 202 -5.78 -17.64 -14.10
C SER A 202 -7.17 -17.62 -13.46
N ASP A 203 -7.22 -17.41 -12.16
CA ASP A 203 -8.44 -17.30 -11.36
C ASP A 203 -8.92 -15.84 -11.17
N ASN A 204 -8.27 -14.86 -11.82
CA ASN A 204 -8.82 -13.51 -11.87
C ASN A 204 -10.19 -13.51 -12.57
N PRO A 205 -11.16 -12.74 -12.06
CA PRO A 205 -12.57 -12.83 -12.53
C PRO A 205 -12.78 -12.46 -14.00
N PHE A 206 -11.84 -11.70 -14.59
CA PHE A 206 -11.98 -11.19 -15.95
C PHE A 206 -10.95 -11.73 -16.95
N VAL A 207 -10.11 -12.68 -16.58
CA VAL A 207 -9.01 -13.21 -17.41
C VAL A 207 -9.46 -13.72 -18.79
N SER A 208 -10.69 -14.22 -18.91
CA SER A 208 -11.24 -14.71 -20.17
C SER A 208 -12.42 -13.88 -20.70
N LYS A 209 -12.59 -12.66 -20.18
CA LYS A 209 -13.72 -11.80 -20.56
C LYS A 209 -13.32 -10.80 -21.64
N LYS A 210 -14.00 -10.86 -22.78
CA LYS A 210 -13.79 -9.90 -23.86
C LYS A 210 -14.10 -8.47 -23.40
N ASN A 211 -13.26 -7.53 -23.78
CA ASN A 211 -13.38 -6.11 -23.42
C ASN A 211 -13.36 -5.85 -21.92
N LYS A 212 -12.59 -6.64 -21.15
CA LYS A 212 -12.33 -6.43 -19.74
C LYS A 212 -10.83 -6.47 -19.49
N LYS A 213 -10.36 -5.71 -18.51
CA LYS A 213 -8.97 -5.78 -18.07
C LYS A 213 -8.79 -7.00 -17.18
N ALA A 214 -7.89 -7.88 -17.58
CA ALA A 214 -7.67 -9.17 -16.92
C ALA A 214 -7.02 -9.02 -15.53
N GLU A 215 -6.31 -7.90 -15.32
CA GLU A 215 -5.68 -7.52 -14.06
C GLU A 215 -6.70 -7.25 -12.95
N ILE A 216 -7.93 -6.86 -13.29
CA ILE A 216 -8.95 -6.46 -12.33
C ILE A 216 -9.34 -7.63 -11.44
N TRP A 217 -9.21 -7.43 -10.14
CA TRP A 217 -9.74 -8.31 -9.11
C TRP A 217 -11.14 -7.88 -8.66
N CYS A 218 -11.29 -6.59 -8.35
CA CYS A 218 -12.61 -5.99 -8.06
C CYS A 218 -12.67 -4.52 -8.50
N TYR A 219 -13.92 -3.99 -8.60
CA TYR A 219 -14.23 -2.66 -9.14
C TYR A 219 -15.45 -2.07 -8.44
#